data_a442a3554eb5ba68971a7ba84c97a5e8
#
_entry.id   a442a3554eb5ba68971a7ba84c97a5e8
#
_cell.length_a   1.000
_cell.length_b   1.000
_cell.length_c   1.000
_cell.angle_alpha   90.00
_cell.angle_beta   90.00
_cell.angle_gamma   90.00
#
_symmetry.space_group_name_H-M   'P 1'
#
loop_
_entity.id
_entity.type
_entity.pdbx_description
1 polymer ?
#
loop_
_entity_poly.entity_id
_entity_poly.type
_entity_poly.pdbx_seq_one_letter_code
_entity_poly.pdbx_strand_id
1 'polypeptide(L)'
;MNLFKKILKEYQTQKRYTSSMINALLEIFFICLLRNHEKNMIVPNPAGKKQEKNIIFILKYIELHYATLTLPELSTFFNYSERQLTRILKNYTGKTFSTLIQDIRLSRAAELLKQPTLPVTTVMEEIGYSNITHFYKIFEKRFHMTPAEYRSSISPDSSLL
;
A
#
# COMPACT_ATOMS: atom_id res chain seq x y z
N MET A 1 16.72 -19.92 -10.00
CA MET A 1 17.18 -19.52 -8.62
C MET A 1 15.95 -19.26 -7.77
N ASN A 2 15.80 -19.95 -6.65
CA ASN A 2 14.55 -19.91 -5.88
C ASN A 2 14.47 -18.60 -5.06
N LEU A 3 13.63 -17.66 -5.51
CA LEU A 3 13.43 -16.34 -4.90
C LEU A 3 12.97 -16.45 -3.45
N PHE A 4 12.15 -17.46 -3.17
CA PHE A 4 11.67 -17.76 -1.82
C PHE A 4 12.81 -18.08 -0.86
N LYS A 5 13.81 -18.87 -1.30
CA LYS A 5 15.01 -19.15 -0.49
C LYS A 5 15.83 -17.89 -0.19
N LYS A 6 15.86 -16.92 -1.12
CA LYS A 6 16.54 -15.64 -0.89
C LYS A 6 15.82 -14.80 0.17
N ILE A 7 14.50 -14.71 0.10
CA ILE A 7 13.68 -13.99 1.09
C ILE A 7 13.89 -14.61 2.48
N LEU A 8 13.84 -15.94 2.58
CA LEU A 8 14.02 -16.64 3.84
C LEU A 8 15.41 -16.43 4.43
N LYS A 9 16.46 -16.49 3.59
CA LYS A 9 17.84 -16.23 4.02
C LYS A 9 18.02 -14.80 4.51
N GLU A 10 17.45 -13.82 3.82
CA GLU A 10 17.52 -12.41 4.21
C GLU A 10 16.80 -12.17 5.54
N TYR A 11 15.63 -12.77 5.72
CA TYR A 11 14.89 -12.72 6.99
C TYR A 11 15.68 -13.31 8.18
N GLN A 12 16.40 -14.41 7.96
CA GLN A 12 17.20 -15.08 9.00
C GLN A 12 18.48 -14.31 9.36
N THR A 13 19.08 -13.59 8.39
CA THR A 13 20.40 -12.96 8.60
C THR A 13 20.32 -11.57 9.22
N GLN A 14 19.18 -10.91 9.21
CA GLN A 14 18.88 -9.61 9.81
C GLN A 14 20.01 -8.56 9.69
N LYS A 15 20.48 -8.32 8.47
CA LYS A 15 21.54 -7.34 8.19
C LYS A 15 20.98 -5.92 8.08
N ARG A 16 21.86 -4.94 8.02
CA ARG A 16 21.47 -3.56 7.70
C ARG A 16 20.67 -3.55 6.38
N TYR A 17 19.51 -2.87 6.36
CA TYR A 17 18.56 -2.81 5.22
C TYR A 17 17.81 -4.12 4.89
N THR A 18 17.75 -5.08 5.78
CA THR A 18 16.98 -6.33 5.60
C THR A 18 15.52 -6.09 5.20
N SER A 19 14.84 -5.16 5.86
CA SER A 19 13.44 -4.83 5.53
C SER A 19 13.28 -4.32 4.10
N SER A 20 14.16 -3.43 3.65
CA SER A 20 14.15 -2.91 2.27
C SER A 20 14.47 -4.01 1.26
N MET A 21 15.42 -4.88 1.57
CA MET A 21 15.78 -6.03 0.71
C MET A 21 14.63 -7.03 0.61
N ILE A 22 13.97 -7.35 1.71
CA ILE A 22 12.81 -8.26 1.72
C ILE A 22 11.67 -7.66 0.89
N ASN A 23 11.37 -6.36 1.04
CA ASN A 23 10.33 -5.71 0.25
C ASN A 23 10.63 -5.76 -1.26
N ALA A 24 11.87 -5.47 -1.66
CA ALA A 24 12.30 -5.56 -3.06
C ALA A 24 12.19 -7.01 -3.61
N LEU A 25 12.59 -8.00 -2.82
CA LEU A 25 12.49 -9.41 -3.20
C LEU A 25 11.03 -9.88 -3.30
N LEU A 26 10.15 -9.41 -2.41
CA LEU A 26 8.72 -9.68 -2.48
C LEU A 26 8.07 -9.02 -3.70
N GLU A 27 8.49 -7.82 -4.05
CA GLU A 27 8.04 -7.12 -5.27
C GLU A 27 8.43 -7.90 -6.53
N ILE A 28 9.69 -8.32 -6.64
CA ILE A 28 10.17 -9.16 -7.75
C ILE A 28 9.41 -10.50 -7.79
N PHE A 29 9.19 -11.13 -6.65
CA PHE A 29 8.43 -12.38 -6.56
C PHE A 29 7.00 -12.20 -7.05
N PHE A 30 6.36 -11.10 -6.65
CA PHE A 30 5.01 -10.76 -7.08
C PHE A 30 4.92 -10.49 -8.59
N ILE A 31 5.87 -9.73 -9.14
CA ILE A 31 5.97 -9.50 -10.60
C ILE A 31 6.18 -10.82 -11.35
N CYS A 32 7.04 -11.70 -10.85
CA CYS A 32 7.25 -13.03 -11.45
C CYS A 32 5.98 -13.87 -11.41
N LEU A 33 5.21 -13.85 -10.32
CA LEU A 33 3.92 -14.51 -10.23
C LEU A 33 2.94 -13.97 -11.27
N LEU A 34 2.85 -12.65 -11.40
CA LEU A 34 1.98 -12.00 -12.38
C LEU A 34 2.36 -12.42 -13.81
N ARG A 35 3.64 -12.36 -14.17
CA ARG A 35 4.15 -12.77 -15.50
C ARG A 35 3.88 -14.24 -15.80
N ASN A 36 4.10 -15.14 -14.86
CA ASN A 36 3.86 -16.58 -15.04
C ASN A 36 2.38 -16.91 -15.14
N HIS A 37 1.51 -16.07 -14.60
CA HIS A 37 0.05 -16.22 -14.69
C HIS A 37 -0.60 -15.29 -15.72
N GLU A 38 0.18 -14.54 -16.50
CA GLU A 38 -0.30 -13.58 -17.50
C GLU A 38 -1.27 -14.22 -18.49
N LYS A 39 -0.97 -15.42 -18.97
CA LYS A 39 -1.87 -16.23 -19.85
C LYS A 39 -3.16 -16.69 -19.13
N ASN A 40 -3.15 -16.77 -17.81
CA ASN A 40 -4.31 -17.13 -16.98
C ASN A 40 -5.06 -15.90 -16.46
N MET A 41 -4.45 -14.72 -16.56
CA MET A 41 -5.06 -13.41 -16.21
C MET A 41 -5.80 -12.78 -17.39
N ILE A 42 -5.63 -13.29 -18.62
CA ILE A 42 -6.46 -12.93 -19.76
C ILE A 42 -7.86 -13.43 -19.46
N VAL A 43 -8.69 -12.51 -19.01
CA VAL A 43 -10.06 -12.73 -18.63
C VAL A 43 -10.91 -12.96 -19.86
N PRO A 44 -11.48 -14.15 -20.03
CA PRO A 44 -12.75 -14.23 -20.70
C PRO A 44 -13.82 -14.57 -19.67
N ASN A 45 -14.70 -13.61 -19.48
CA ASN A 45 -16.11 -13.82 -19.17
C ASN A 45 -16.59 -14.41 -17.81
N PRO A 46 -17.79 -14.02 -17.42
CA PRO A 46 -18.26 -13.79 -16.07
C PRO A 46 -18.93 -15.00 -15.44
N ALA A 47 -18.16 -15.91 -14.91
CA ALA A 47 -18.74 -16.91 -14.00
C ALA A 47 -17.88 -17.02 -12.73
N GLY A 48 -18.12 -16.14 -11.82
CA GLY A 48 -17.98 -16.23 -10.36
C GLY A 48 -16.66 -16.61 -9.73
N LYS A 49 -15.98 -17.68 -10.14
CA LYS A 49 -14.86 -18.25 -9.37
C LYS A 49 -13.45 -17.76 -9.76
N LYS A 50 -13.29 -17.13 -10.92
CA LYS A 50 -11.97 -16.63 -11.40
C LYS A 50 -11.69 -15.20 -10.94
N GLN A 51 -12.73 -14.45 -10.60
CA GLN A 51 -12.68 -13.06 -10.15
C GLN A 51 -12.11 -12.92 -8.72
N GLU A 52 -12.39 -13.89 -7.86
CA GLU A 52 -11.93 -13.88 -6.46
C GLU A 52 -10.40 -13.98 -6.34
N LYS A 53 -9.75 -14.75 -7.20
CA LYS A 53 -8.28 -14.87 -7.18
C LYS A 53 -7.56 -13.60 -7.62
N ASN A 54 -8.14 -12.85 -8.56
CA ASN A 54 -7.53 -11.64 -9.08
C ASN A 54 -7.62 -10.47 -8.08
N ILE A 55 -8.66 -10.40 -7.24
CA ILE A 55 -8.82 -9.30 -6.28
C ILE A 55 -7.68 -9.25 -5.26
N ILE A 56 -7.20 -10.39 -4.80
CA ILE A 56 -6.09 -10.45 -3.84
C ILE A 56 -4.84 -9.83 -4.45
N PHE A 57 -4.55 -10.13 -5.73
CA PHE A 57 -3.41 -9.56 -6.45
C PHE A 57 -3.57 -8.06 -6.68
N ILE A 58 -4.78 -7.60 -7.03
CA ILE A 58 -5.08 -6.18 -7.21
C ILE A 58 -4.86 -5.42 -5.90
N LEU A 59 -5.40 -5.93 -4.78
CA LEU A 59 -5.25 -5.29 -3.48
C LEU A 59 -3.79 -5.26 -3.01
N LYS A 60 -3.06 -6.35 -3.23
CA LYS A 60 -1.62 -6.40 -2.91
C LYS A 60 -0.80 -5.46 -3.76
N TYR A 61 -1.11 -5.33 -5.04
CA TYR A 61 -0.47 -4.35 -5.92
C TYR A 61 -0.74 -2.92 -5.46
N ILE A 62 -2.00 -2.60 -5.08
CA ILE A 62 -2.36 -1.30 -4.50
C ILE A 62 -1.54 -1.05 -3.22
N GLU A 63 -1.44 -2.03 -2.34
CA GLU A 63 -0.67 -1.92 -1.09
C GLU A 63 0.83 -1.68 -1.30
N LEU A 64 1.41 -2.24 -2.37
CA LEU A 64 2.83 -2.07 -2.68
C LEU A 64 3.14 -0.74 -3.38
N HIS A 65 2.19 -0.19 -4.14
CA HIS A 65 2.42 0.98 -4.99
C HIS A 65 1.59 2.22 -4.59
N TYR A 66 0.98 2.21 -3.41
CA TYR A 66 0.01 3.21 -2.94
C TYR A 66 0.48 4.67 -3.07
N ALA A 67 1.79 4.93 -2.97
CA ALA A 67 2.33 6.30 -2.94
C ALA A 67 2.16 7.04 -4.27
N THR A 68 2.24 6.33 -5.39
CA THR A 68 2.21 6.95 -6.74
C THR A 68 1.12 6.39 -7.65
N LEU A 69 0.53 5.25 -7.30
CA LEU A 69 -0.39 4.51 -8.15
C LEU A 69 -1.66 5.29 -8.46
N THR A 70 -2.03 5.29 -9.75
CA THR A 70 -3.30 5.85 -10.26
C THR A 70 -4.25 4.74 -10.72
N LEU A 71 -5.55 5.06 -10.82
CA LEU A 71 -6.54 4.11 -11.32
C LEU A 71 -6.32 3.71 -12.78
N PRO A 72 -5.95 4.62 -13.72
CA PRO A 72 -5.60 4.25 -15.09
C PRO A 72 -4.42 3.27 -15.17
N GLU A 73 -3.35 3.50 -14.40
CA GLU A 73 -2.19 2.60 -14.36
C GLU A 73 -2.58 1.21 -13.85
N LEU A 74 -3.35 1.15 -12.75
CA LEU A 74 -3.83 -0.11 -12.20
C LEU A 74 -4.74 -0.86 -13.17
N SER A 75 -5.62 -0.14 -13.88
CA SER A 75 -6.52 -0.73 -14.85
C SER A 75 -5.79 -1.29 -16.07
N THR A 76 -4.79 -0.56 -16.57
CA THR A 76 -3.92 -0.99 -17.65
C THR A 76 -3.10 -2.24 -17.25
N PHE A 77 -2.51 -2.22 -16.05
CA PHE A 77 -1.68 -3.30 -15.55
C PHE A 77 -2.44 -4.63 -15.43
N PHE A 78 -3.69 -4.58 -14.94
CA PHE A 78 -4.53 -5.77 -14.79
C PHE A 78 -5.44 -6.05 -16.00
N ASN A 79 -5.30 -5.28 -17.08
CA ASN A 79 -6.11 -5.40 -18.30
C ASN A 79 -7.63 -5.33 -18.04
N TYR A 80 -8.03 -4.38 -17.19
CA TYR A 80 -9.43 -4.01 -16.94
C TYR A 80 -9.72 -2.61 -17.47
N SER A 81 -10.98 -2.30 -17.78
CA SER A 81 -11.40 -0.91 -17.87
C SER A 81 -11.49 -0.31 -16.44
N GLU A 82 -11.27 0.99 -16.28
CA GLU A 82 -11.41 1.69 -14.98
C GLU A 82 -12.78 1.46 -14.35
N ARG A 83 -13.83 1.42 -15.16
CA ARG A 83 -15.20 1.14 -14.72
C ARG A 83 -15.34 -0.28 -14.14
N GLN A 84 -14.73 -1.28 -14.80
CA GLN A 84 -14.75 -2.66 -14.31
C GLN A 84 -13.97 -2.78 -13.01
N LEU A 85 -12.78 -2.17 -12.95
CA LEU A 85 -11.93 -2.20 -11.77
C LEU A 85 -12.58 -1.51 -10.58
N THR A 86 -13.19 -0.34 -10.79
CA THR A 86 -13.96 0.38 -9.76
C THR A 86 -15.10 -0.48 -9.21
N ARG A 87 -15.83 -1.19 -10.09
CA ARG A 87 -16.90 -2.11 -9.67
C ARG A 87 -16.36 -3.29 -8.87
N ILE A 88 -15.24 -3.89 -9.31
CA ILE A 88 -14.58 -5.00 -8.62
C ILE A 88 -14.16 -4.55 -7.22
N LEU A 89 -13.41 -3.46 -7.12
CA LEU A 89 -12.94 -2.93 -5.84
C LEU A 89 -14.12 -2.65 -4.89
N LYS A 90 -15.16 -1.96 -5.38
CA LYS A 90 -16.33 -1.64 -4.57
C LYS A 90 -17.09 -2.89 -4.10
N ASN A 91 -17.22 -3.90 -4.95
CA ASN A 91 -17.92 -5.14 -4.61
C ASN A 91 -17.18 -5.95 -3.52
N TYR A 92 -15.84 -5.99 -3.57
CA TYR A 92 -15.06 -6.80 -2.64
C TYR A 92 -14.65 -6.05 -1.36
N THR A 93 -14.46 -4.74 -1.43
CA THR A 93 -13.95 -3.94 -0.30
C THR A 93 -14.97 -2.97 0.27
N GLY A 94 -16.08 -2.74 -0.42
CA GLY A 94 -17.04 -1.68 -0.11
C GLY A 94 -16.53 -0.27 -0.43
N LYS A 95 -15.29 -0.12 -0.93
CA LYS A 95 -14.59 1.16 -1.10
C LYS A 95 -14.24 1.43 -2.56
N THR A 96 -14.14 2.71 -2.91
CA THR A 96 -13.56 3.14 -4.18
C THR A 96 -12.04 3.04 -4.15
N PHE A 97 -11.39 3.08 -5.34
CA PHE A 97 -9.94 3.13 -5.44
C PHE A 97 -9.35 4.30 -4.64
N SER A 98 -9.92 5.51 -4.80
CA SER A 98 -9.44 6.70 -4.09
C SER A 98 -9.54 6.56 -2.57
N THR A 99 -10.63 5.97 -2.08
CA THR A 99 -10.80 5.71 -0.63
C THR A 99 -9.80 4.69 -0.13
N LEU A 100 -9.55 3.61 -0.90
CA LEU A 100 -8.55 2.59 -0.55
C LEU A 100 -7.14 3.18 -0.46
N ILE A 101 -6.72 3.94 -1.48
CA ILE A 101 -5.42 4.60 -1.49
C ILE A 101 -5.30 5.56 -0.30
N GLN A 102 -6.32 6.38 -0.04
CA GLN A 102 -6.31 7.31 1.09
C GLN A 102 -6.16 6.58 2.43
N ASP A 103 -6.92 5.50 2.65
CA ASP A 103 -6.83 4.70 3.87
C ASP A 103 -5.44 4.09 4.07
N ILE A 104 -4.83 3.55 3.01
CA ILE A 104 -3.48 2.97 3.06
C ILE A 104 -2.46 4.06 3.37
N ARG A 105 -2.50 5.19 2.66
CA ARG A 105 -1.59 6.32 2.88
C ARG A 105 -1.66 6.85 4.30
N LEU A 106 -2.87 7.06 4.84
CA LEU A 106 -3.04 7.56 6.20
C LEU A 106 -2.61 6.55 7.26
N SER A 107 -2.88 5.25 7.05
CA SER A 107 -2.37 4.21 7.94
C SER A 107 -0.85 4.17 7.95
N ARG A 108 -0.23 4.33 6.76
CA ARG A 108 1.23 4.38 6.65
C ARG A 108 1.82 5.63 7.28
N ALA A 109 1.15 6.80 7.13
CA ALA A 109 1.53 8.02 7.83
C ALA A 109 1.57 7.82 9.34
N ALA A 110 0.53 7.20 9.91
CA ALA A 110 0.45 6.91 11.34
C ALA A 110 1.62 6.02 11.81
N GLU A 111 2.03 5.02 11.01
CA GLU A 111 3.20 4.20 11.32
C GLU A 111 4.52 4.99 11.27
N LEU A 112 4.70 5.82 10.24
CA LEU A 112 5.91 6.65 10.08
C LEU A 112 6.02 7.71 11.18
N LEU A 113 4.90 8.27 11.62
CA LEU A 113 4.86 9.24 12.70
C LEU A 113 5.32 8.69 14.06
N LYS A 114 5.37 7.38 14.24
CA LYS A 114 5.97 6.75 15.43
C LYS A 114 7.48 6.99 15.55
N GLN A 115 8.13 7.43 14.46
CA GLN A 115 9.53 7.81 14.47
C GLN A 115 9.66 9.28 14.91
N PRO A 116 10.20 9.59 16.10
CA PRO A 116 10.18 10.96 16.67
C PRO A 116 10.91 11.97 15.81
N THR A 117 11.99 11.56 15.16
CA THR A 117 12.89 12.43 14.40
C THR A 117 12.49 12.66 12.95
N LEU A 118 11.50 11.90 12.42
CA LEU A 118 11.10 12.01 11.02
C LEU A 118 10.17 13.24 10.83
N PRO A 119 10.55 14.26 10.02
CA PRO A 119 9.70 15.43 9.79
C PRO A 119 8.33 15.05 9.22
N VAL A 120 7.28 15.76 9.61
CA VAL A 120 5.90 15.54 9.09
C VAL A 120 5.85 15.74 7.58
N THR A 121 6.61 16.69 7.05
CA THR A 121 6.74 16.93 5.60
C THR A 121 7.32 15.73 4.87
N THR A 122 8.35 15.11 5.43
CA THR A 122 8.94 13.88 4.86
C THR A 122 7.94 12.71 4.90
N VAL A 123 7.20 12.55 6.02
CA VAL A 123 6.12 11.56 6.10
C VAL A 123 5.10 11.78 4.99
N MET A 124 4.65 13.02 4.81
CA MET A 124 3.68 13.40 3.79
C MET A 124 4.15 13.04 2.37
N GLU A 125 5.39 13.39 2.04
CA GLU A 125 6.00 13.10 0.74
C GLU A 125 6.15 11.60 0.49
N GLU A 126 6.62 10.85 1.49
CA GLU A 126 6.83 9.40 1.39
C GLU A 126 5.52 8.62 1.12
N ILE A 127 4.41 9.12 1.65
CA ILE A 127 3.09 8.51 1.41
C ILE A 127 2.38 9.06 0.15
N GLY A 128 3.03 9.93 -0.64
CA GLY A 128 2.55 10.43 -1.92
C GLY A 128 1.61 11.61 -1.84
N TYR A 129 1.74 12.49 -0.83
CA TYR A 129 1.06 13.78 -0.78
C TYR A 129 2.05 14.92 -1.03
N SER A 130 1.66 15.87 -1.88
CA SER A 130 2.43 17.09 -2.18
C SER A 130 1.86 18.34 -1.52
N ASN A 131 0.61 18.31 -1.07
CA ASN A 131 -0.06 19.46 -0.44
C ASN A 131 -0.25 19.22 1.06
N ILE A 132 0.49 19.99 1.87
CA ILE A 132 0.51 19.86 3.32
C ILE A 132 -0.86 20.20 3.96
N THR A 133 -1.53 21.23 3.49
CA THR A 133 -2.84 21.64 4.01
C THR A 133 -3.89 20.56 3.76
N HIS A 134 -3.87 19.95 2.57
CA HIS A 134 -4.75 18.83 2.26
C HIS A 134 -4.44 17.61 3.13
N PHE A 135 -3.16 17.27 3.30
CA PHE A 135 -2.74 16.16 4.16
C PHE A 135 -3.21 16.33 5.60
N TYR A 136 -2.99 17.49 6.22
CA TYR A 136 -3.45 17.78 7.59
C TYR A 136 -4.96 17.60 7.72
N LYS A 137 -5.74 18.19 6.80
CA LYS A 137 -7.21 18.11 6.80
C LYS A 137 -7.72 16.65 6.76
N ILE A 138 -7.14 15.80 5.90
CA ILE A 138 -7.59 14.40 5.78
C ILE A 138 -7.08 13.55 6.94
N PHE A 139 -5.91 13.86 7.49
CA PHE A 139 -5.35 13.18 8.66
C PHE A 139 -6.21 13.46 9.91
N GLU A 140 -6.52 14.73 10.18
CA GLU A 140 -7.43 15.13 11.26
C GLU A 140 -8.83 14.51 11.12
N LYS A 141 -9.36 14.48 9.90
CA LYS A 141 -10.65 13.82 9.66
C LYS A 141 -10.62 12.33 10.03
N ARG A 142 -9.50 11.66 9.89
CA ARG A 142 -9.35 10.22 10.15
C ARG A 142 -9.01 9.89 11.58
N PHE A 143 -8.13 10.68 12.20
CA PHE A 143 -7.57 10.39 13.52
C PHE A 143 -8.05 11.36 14.63
N HIS A 144 -8.84 12.39 14.29
CA HIS A 144 -9.36 13.42 15.18
C HIS A 144 -8.28 14.24 15.89
N MET A 145 -7.09 14.28 15.33
CA MET A 145 -5.94 15.06 15.80
C MET A 145 -4.98 15.35 14.65
N THR A 146 -4.17 16.38 14.79
CA THR A 146 -3.12 16.73 13.82
C THR A 146 -2.01 15.67 13.82
N PRO A 147 -1.20 15.57 12.73
CA PRO A 147 -0.03 14.67 12.71
C PRO A 147 0.95 14.91 13.86
N ALA A 148 1.13 16.18 14.29
CA ALA A 148 2.00 16.52 15.40
C ALA A 148 1.44 16.06 16.76
N GLU A 149 0.15 16.30 17.01
CA GLU A 149 -0.55 15.81 18.20
C GLU A 149 -0.57 14.28 18.25
N TYR A 150 -0.82 13.62 17.09
CA TYR A 150 -0.77 12.17 16.99
C TYR A 150 0.61 11.64 17.41
N ARG A 151 1.70 12.24 16.92
CA ARG A 151 3.07 11.87 17.32
C ARG A 151 3.27 12.02 18.83
N SER A 152 2.86 13.14 19.41
CA SER A 152 2.99 13.39 20.85
C SER A 152 2.20 12.39 21.69
N SER A 153 1.03 11.97 21.23
CA SER A 153 0.18 11.00 21.94
C SER A 153 0.75 9.58 22.00
N ILE A 154 1.63 9.20 21.05
CA ILE A 154 2.23 7.87 20.99
C ILE A 154 3.68 7.82 21.48
N SER A 155 4.31 8.97 21.78
CA SER A 155 5.65 9.02 22.38
C SER A 155 5.55 8.72 23.88
N PRO A 156 6.27 7.69 24.40
CA PRO A 156 6.13 7.26 25.78
C PRO A 156 6.67 8.25 26.83
N ASP A 157 7.21 9.41 26.42
CA ASP A 157 7.98 10.31 27.29
C ASP A 157 7.20 11.52 27.83
N SER A 158 5.85 11.51 27.75
CA SER A 158 5.03 12.61 28.30
C SER A 158 4.47 12.36 29.71
N SER A 159 4.96 11.34 30.43
CA SER A 159 4.41 10.93 31.74
C SER A 159 5.38 11.07 32.91
N LEU A 160 6.52 11.76 32.72
CA LEU A 160 7.48 12.02 33.81
C LEU A 160 7.98 13.49 33.77
N LEU A 161 7.10 14.44 34.02
CA LEU A 161 7.44 15.75 34.59
C LEU A 161 6.30 16.23 35.46
#